data_065f98fa26e19dbd71fe287df1538fdd
#
_entry.id   065f98fa26e19dbd71fe287df1538fdd
#
_cell.length_a   1.000
_cell.length_b   1.000
_cell.length_c   1.000
_cell.angle_alpha   90.00
_cell.angle_beta   90.00
_cell.angle_gamma   90.00
#
_symmetry.space_group_name_H-M   'P 1'
#
loop_
_entity.id
_entity.type
_entity.pdbx_description
1 polymer ?
#
loop_
_entity_poly.entity_id
_entity_poly.type
_entity_poly.pdbx_seq_one_letter_code
_entity_poly.pdbx_strand_id
1 'polypeptide(L)'
;TLIAVAAAAGVVGIAYALWPKKKIPASAIVDPFDKEKYLGKWNEVARLPNLIEKDLRNLTEEYTLNEDGTIKVVNRAFNAVKNKPVEATGTIKFKGVATRGQLEVAYYLPIYLDYNILDIDENYQYALVSGSGMGYLWLLSRESSMPEEMKQRFLHKATELGFEISKLEWMDY
;
A
#
# COMPACT_ATOMS: atom_id res chain seq x y z
N THR A 1 -0.54 -23.58 -4.98
CA THR A 1 -1.21 -22.75 -3.94
C THR A 1 -1.09 -21.24 -4.22
N LEU A 2 -0.11 -20.82 -4.99
CA LEU A 2 0.04 -19.46 -5.57
C LEU A 2 -1.10 -19.13 -6.57
N ILE A 3 -1.67 -20.14 -7.22
CA ILE A 3 -2.69 -19.98 -8.26
C ILE A 3 -4.03 -19.45 -7.71
N ALA A 4 -4.37 -19.72 -6.46
CA ALA A 4 -5.66 -19.31 -5.89
C ALA A 4 -5.72 -17.82 -5.51
N VAL A 5 -4.60 -17.22 -5.12
CA VAL A 5 -4.49 -15.75 -4.92
C VAL A 5 -4.46 -15.06 -6.27
N ALA A 6 -3.85 -15.70 -7.28
CA ALA A 6 -3.75 -15.24 -8.65
C ALA A 6 -5.12 -15.10 -9.35
N ALA A 7 -6.00 -16.08 -9.23
CA ALA A 7 -7.30 -16.08 -9.90
C ALA A 7 -8.24 -15.00 -9.30
N ALA A 8 -8.19 -14.79 -7.98
CA ALA A 8 -8.94 -13.71 -7.33
C ALA A 8 -8.40 -12.33 -7.73
N ALA A 9 -7.06 -12.18 -7.82
CA ALA A 9 -6.44 -10.92 -8.23
C ALA A 9 -6.72 -10.57 -9.70
N GLY A 10 -6.83 -11.56 -10.60
CA GLY A 10 -7.12 -11.33 -12.02
C GLY A 10 -8.52 -10.75 -12.26
N VAL A 11 -9.55 -11.32 -11.65
CA VAL A 11 -10.95 -10.85 -11.80
C VAL A 11 -11.16 -9.52 -11.06
N VAL A 12 -10.59 -9.38 -9.86
CA VAL A 12 -10.64 -8.14 -9.09
C VAL A 12 -9.84 -7.04 -9.79
N GLY A 13 -8.70 -7.36 -10.40
CA GLY A 13 -7.89 -6.42 -11.15
C GLY A 13 -8.62 -5.82 -12.35
N ILE A 14 -9.41 -6.61 -13.08
CA ILE A 14 -10.21 -6.14 -14.21
C ILE A 14 -11.37 -5.26 -13.72
N ALA A 15 -12.13 -5.70 -12.72
CA ALA A 15 -13.23 -4.93 -12.14
C ALA A 15 -12.72 -3.60 -11.54
N TYR A 16 -11.57 -3.62 -10.90
CA TYR A 16 -10.91 -2.45 -10.34
C TYR A 16 -10.45 -1.46 -11.44
N ALA A 17 -9.92 -1.96 -12.56
CA ALA A 17 -9.49 -1.12 -13.69
C ALA A 17 -10.65 -0.39 -14.38
N LEU A 18 -11.86 -0.96 -14.34
CA LEU A 18 -13.06 -0.42 -15.02
C LEU A 18 -13.88 0.54 -14.13
N TRP A 19 -13.59 0.66 -12.82
CA TRP A 19 -14.34 1.54 -11.93
C TRP A 19 -13.89 3.00 -12.09
N PRO A 20 -14.82 3.97 -12.24
CA PRO A 20 -14.47 5.38 -12.28
C PRO A 20 -13.86 5.82 -10.95
N LYS A 21 -12.61 6.24 -11.00
CA LYS A 21 -11.85 6.58 -9.78
C LYS A 21 -11.63 8.08 -9.71
N LYS A 22 -11.94 8.68 -8.57
CA LYS A 22 -11.43 10.01 -8.24
C LYS A 22 -9.92 9.89 -8.14
N LYS A 23 -9.20 10.58 -9.03
CA LYS A 23 -7.73 10.52 -9.07
C LYS A 23 -7.13 11.22 -7.86
N ILE A 24 -6.04 10.65 -7.35
CA ILE A 24 -5.19 11.33 -6.38
C ILE A 24 -4.54 12.53 -7.07
N PRO A 25 -4.69 13.76 -6.54
CA PRO A 25 -4.06 14.93 -7.13
C PRO A 25 -2.54 14.84 -7.00
N ALA A 26 -1.84 15.26 -8.03
CA ALA A 26 -0.37 15.21 -8.03
C ALA A 26 0.25 16.00 -6.86
N SER A 27 -0.38 17.09 -6.44
CA SER A 27 0.05 17.90 -5.29
C SER A 27 -0.06 17.20 -3.94
N ALA A 28 -0.79 16.09 -3.86
CA ALA A 28 -0.91 15.30 -2.64
C ALA A 28 0.21 14.26 -2.46
N ILE A 29 1.03 14.05 -3.49
CA ILE A 29 2.09 13.03 -3.50
C ILE A 29 3.38 13.63 -2.96
N VAL A 30 4.04 12.91 -2.07
CA VAL A 30 5.31 13.33 -1.44
C VAL A 30 6.37 13.62 -2.51
N ASP A 31 6.98 14.79 -2.40
CA ASP A 31 8.10 15.25 -3.24
C ASP A 31 8.95 16.26 -2.41
N PRO A 32 10.23 16.01 -2.14
CA PRO A 32 11.03 14.85 -2.56
C PRO A 32 10.72 13.58 -1.76
N PHE A 33 10.91 12.44 -2.39
CA PHE A 33 10.81 11.11 -1.81
C PHE A 33 12.15 10.36 -1.96
N ASP A 34 12.67 9.83 -0.85
CA ASP A 34 13.91 9.06 -0.79
C ASP A 34 13.58 7.56 -0.75
N LYS A 35 13.77 6.88 -1.87
CA LYS A 35 13.49 5.45 -1.99
C LYS A 35 14.34 4.60 -1.05
N GLU A 36 15.62 4.98 -0.84
CA GLU A 36 16.56 4.21 -0.01
C GLU A 36 16.10 4.16 1.45
N LYS A 37 15.57 5.28 1.96
CA LYS A 37 14.99 5.34 3.30
C LYS A 37 13.69 4.55 3.41
N TYR A 38 12.97 4.36 2.29
CA TYR A 38 11.71 3.64 2.27
C TYR A 38 11.88 2.12 2.27
N LEU A 39 13.04 1.61 1.82
CA LEU A 39 13.33 0.16 1.80
C LEU A 39 13.23 -0.48 3.18
N GLY A 40 13.17 -1.80 3.19
CA GLY A 40 13.06 -2.63 4.40
C GLY A 40 11.61 -2.97 4.75
N LYS A 41 11.37 -3.33 6.00
CA LYS A 41 10.09 -3.86 6.47
C LYS A 41 9.17 -2.75 6.97
N TRP A 42 7.88 -2.91 6.62
CA TRP A 42 6.76 -2.11 7.13
C TRP A 42 5.64 -3.04 7.63
N ASN A 43 4.91 -2.59 8.64
CA ASN A 43 3.68 -3.23 9.12
C ASN A 43 2.50 -2.38 8.70
N GLU A 44 1.44 -3.02 8.20
CA GLU A 44 0.18 -2.36 7.91
C GLU A 44 -0.61 -2.21 9.20
N VAL A 45 -0.71 -1.00 9.75
CA VAL A 45 -1.42 -0.74 11.02
C VAL A 45 -2.88 -0.37 10.83
N ALA A 46 -3.26 0.10 9.66
CA ALA A 46 -4.65 0.30 9.27
C ALA A 46 -4.82 0.31 7.76
N ARG A 47 -6.01 -0.02 7.28
CA ARG A 47 -6.39 0.07 5.85
C ARG A 47 -7.86 0.40 5.65
N LEU A 48 -8.20 0.92 4.48
CA LEU A 48 -9.58 0.85 4.01
C LEU A 48 -9.93 -0.59 3.59
N PRO A 49 -11.13 -1.10 3.92
CA PRO A 49 -11.58 -2.43 3.51
C PRO A 49 -11.48 -2.59 2.00
N ASN A 50 -10.89 -3.69 1.56
CA ASN A 50 -10.83 -4.03 0.14
C ASN A 50 -10.94 -5.54 -0.05
N LEU A 51 -11.38 -5.96 -1.26
CA LEU A 51 -11.67 -7.35 -1.55
C LEU A 51 -10.44 -8.26 -1.58
N ILE A 52 -9.25 -7.69 -1.78
CA ILE A 52 -8.00 -8.45 -1.88
C ILE A 52 -7.51 -8.86 -0.49
N GLU A 53 -7.65 -7.96 0.49
CA GLU A 53 -7.06 -8.09 1.82
C GLU A 53 -8.07 -8.39 2.94
N LYS A 54 -9.38 -8.45 2.62
CA LYS A 54 -10.46 -8.59 3.61
C LYS A 54 -10.27 -9.73 4.62
N ASP A 55 -9.62 -10.82 4.20
CA ASP A 55 -9.38 -12.01 5.03
C ASP A 55 -7.95 -12.04 5.61
N LEU A 56 -7.13 -11.02 5.35
CA LEU A 56 -5.73 -10.97 5.75
C LEU A 56 -5.55 -10.20 7.07
N ARG A 57 -4.70 -10.74 7.95
CA ARG A 57 -4.28 -10.14 9.22
C ARG A 57 -2.77 -10.10 9.31
N ASN A 58 -2.24 -9.21 10.13
CA ASN A 58 -0.82 -9.06 10.42
C ASN A 58 0.00 -8.94 9.12
N LEU A 59 -0.46 -8.05 8.23
CA LEU A 59 0.18 -7.85 6.94
C LEU A 59 1.45 -7.04 7.11
N THR A 60 2.53 -7.58 6.55
CA THR A 60 3.83 -6.91 6.48
C THR A 60 4.30 -6.83 5.05
N GLU A 61 4.99 -5.76 4.72
CA GLU A 61 5.58 -5.49 3.40
C GLU A 61 7.09 -5.34 3.55
N GLU A 62 7.86 -6.01 2.73
CA GLU A 62 9.32 -5.91 2.73
C GLU A 62 9.80 -5.46 1.36
N TYR A 63 10.44 -4.30 1.32
CA TYR A 63 10.91 -3.65 0.09
C TYR A 63 12.42 -3.81 -0.06
N THR A 64 12.84 -4.31 -1.21
CA THR A 64 14.27 -4.56 -1.54
C THR A 64 14.58 -3.99 -2.91
N LEU A 65 15.67 -3.26 -3.06
CA LEU A 65 16.12 -2.73 -4.34
C LEU A 65 16.66 -3.87 -5.21
N ASN A 66 16.19 -3.95 -6.45
CA ASN A 66 16.71 -4.85 -7.48
C ASN A 66 17.89 -4.20 -8.24
N GLU A 67 18.72 -5.01 -8.89
CA GLU A 67 19.86 -4.55 -9.68
C GLU A 67 19.46 -3.64 -10.86
N ASP A 68 18.26 -3.82 -11.40
CA ASP A 68 17.70 -2.99 -12.48
C ASP A 68 17.08 -1.66 -12.00
N GLY A 69 17.17 -1.37 -10.70
CA GLY A 69 16.64 -0.15 -10.10
C GLY A 69 15.15 -0.20 -9.75
N THR A 70 14.46 -1.29 -10.06
CA THR A 70 13.10 -1.55 -9.56
C THR A 70 13.14 -1.97 -8.08
N ILE A 71 12.00 -1.99 -7.41
CA ILE A 71 11.88 -2.43 -6.03
C ILE A 71 11.06 -3.72 -6.00
N LYS A 72 11.59 -4.77 -5.41
CA LYS A 72 10.83 -5.95 -5.07
C LYS A 72 10.08 -5.69 -3.78
N VAL A 73 8.79 -6.00 -3.75
CA VAL A 73 7.98 -6.05 -2.53
C VAL A 73 7.54 -7.47 -2.25
N VAL A 74 7.68 -7.89 -0.99
CA VAL A 74 7.18 -9.17 -0.50
C VAL A 74 6.17 -8.88 0.61
N ASN A 75 4.90 -9.18 0.33
CA ASN A 75 3.82 -9.06 1.28
C ASN A 75 3.60 -10.39 1.97
N ARG A 76 3.60 -10.40 3.31
CA ARG A 76 3.31 -11.57 4.14
C ARG A 76 2.14 -11.26 5.06
N ALA A 77 1.22 -12.21 5.16
CA ALA A 77 0.04 -12.08 6.02
C ALA A 77 -0.45 -13.45 6.49
N PHE A 78 -1.38 -13.44 7.45
CA PHE A 78 -2.13 -14.62 7.84
C PHE A 78 -3.55 -14.53 7.26
N ASN A 79 -3.95 -15.52 6.47
CA ASN A 79 -5.32 -15.61 5.96
C ASN A 79 -6.21 -16.29 7.01
N ALA A 80 -7.10 -15.51 7.64
CA ALA A 80 -7.93 -15.95 8.74
C ALA A 80 -8.99 -17.00 8.34
N VAL A 81 -9.49 -16.94 7.09
CA VAL A 81 -10.47 -17.91 6.58
C VAL A 81 -9.81 -19.24 6.24
N LYS A 82 -8.65 -19.21 5.58
CA LYS A 82 -7.90 -20.41 5.19
C LYS A 82 -7.02 -20.94 6.32
N ASN A 83 -6.94 -20.23 7.44
CA ASN A 83 -6.14 -20.55 8.61
C ASN A 83 -4.69 -20.88 8.28
N LYS A 84 -4.02 -20.04 7.50
CA LYS A 84 -2.64 -20.26 7.07
C LYS A 84 -1.91 -18.98 6.66
N PRO A 85 -0.56 -18.97 6.76
CA PRO A 85 0.23 -17.90 6.21
C PRO A 85 0.11 -17.84 4.69
N VAL A 86 0.19 -16.62 4.15
CA VAL A 86 0.21 -16.35 2.72
C VAL A 86 1.30 -15.33 2.39
N GLU A 87 1.83 -15.43 1.19
CA GLU A 87 2.85 -14.53 0.68
C GLU A 87 2.54 -14.15 -0.76
N ALA A 88 2.81 -12.89 -1.12
CA ALA A 88 2.76 -12.40 -2.49
C ALA A 88 3.99 -11.54 -2.77
N THR A 89 4.58 -11.73 -3.95
CA THR A 89 5.74 -10.94 -4.40
C THR A 89 5.32 -10.08 -5.57
N GLY A 90 5.68 -8.79 -5.51
CA GLY A 90 5.44 -7.81 -6.57
C GLY A 90 6.71 -7.07 -6.96
N THR A 91 6.62 -6.36 -8.08
CA THR A 91 7.64 -5.43 -8.56
C THR A 91 7.07 -4.04 -8.60
N ILE A 92 7.79 -3.08 -8.02
CA ILE A 92 7.45 -1.67 -7.97
C ILE A 92 8.44 -0.89 -8.83
N LYS A 93 7.92 0.07 -9.58
CA LYS A 93 8.72 1.06 -10.31
C LYS A 93 8.17 2.46 -10.13
N PHE A 94 8.99 3.47 -10.35
CA PHE A 94 8.56 4.85 -10.35
C PHE A 94 7.68 5.15 -11.56
N LYS A 95 6.63 5.94 -11.34
CA LYS A 95 5.77 6.47 -12.38
C LYS A 95 6.17 7.93 -12.66
N GLY A 96 7.11 8.12 -13.56
CA GLY A 96 7.69 9.42 -13.84
C GLY A 96 9.01 9.67 -13.12
N VAL A 97 9.11 10.75 -12.34
CA VAL A 97 10.37 11.17 -11.69
C VAL A 97 10.68 10.32 -10.48
N ALA A 98 11.89 9.77 -10.42
CA ALA A 98 12.31 8.84 -9.36
C ALA A 98 12.46 9.47 -7.95
N THR A 99 12.39 10.79 -7.85
CA THR A 99 12.41 11.52 -6.58
C THR A 99 11.03 11.85 -6.04
N ARG A 100 9.99 11.27 -6.64
CA ARG A 100 8.61 11.51 -6.23
C ARG A 100 7.98 10.20 -5.73
N GLY A 101 7.18 10.28 -4.68
CA GLY A 101 6.47 9.15 -4.10
C GLY A 101 5.32 8.61 -4.98
N GLN A 102 5.44 8.74 -6.29
CA GLN A 102 4.51 8.24 -7.28
C GLN A 102 5.06 6.98 -7.93
N LEU A 103 4.55 5.83 -7.51
CA LEU A 103 4.99 4.52 -7.92
C LEU A 103 3.83 3.72 -8.51
N GLU A 104 4.15 2.58 -9.09
CA GLU A 104 3.19 1.57 -9.51
C GLU A 104 3.72 0.17 -9.18
N VAL A 105 2.84 -0.71 -8.74
CA VAL A 105 3.15 -2.08 -8.32
C VAL A 105 2.48 -3.08 -9.24
N ALA A 106 3.21 -4.13 -9.61
CA ALA A 106 2.68 -5.29 -10.32
C ALA A 106 2.96 -6.57 -9.54
N TYR A 107 1.90 -7.29 -9.19
CA TYR A 107 1.98 -8.69 -8.71
C TYR A 107 1.84 -9.68 -9.86
N TYR A 108 1.25 -9.24 -10.97
CA TYR A 108 1.09 -10.02 -12.21
C TYR A 108 1.35 -9.11 -13.41
N LEU A 109 2.46 -9.31 -14.10
CA LEU A 109 2.75 -8.59 -15.32
C LEU A 109 1.77 -8.98 -16.44
N PRO A 110 1.32 -8.01 -17.26
CA PRO A 110 1.75 -6.61 -17.32
C PRO A 110 0.84 -5.64 -16.53
N ILE A 111 0.09 -6.07 -15.54
CA ILE A 111 -0.91 -5.27 -14.82
C ILE A 111 -0.23 -4.48 -13.69
N TYR A 112 -0.16 -3.16 -13.83
CA TYR A 112 0.34 -2.24 -12.82
C TYR A 112 -0.79 -1.48 -12.14
N LEU A 113 -0.71 -1.35 -10.83
CA LEU A 113 -1.61 -0.58 -9.97
C LEU A 113 -0.85 0.61 -9.38
N ASP A 114 -1.49 1.77 -9.27
CA ASP A 114 -0.87 2.93 -8.63
C ASP A 114 -0.55 2.63 -7.16
N TYR A 115 0.58 3.16 -6.72
CA TYR A 115 1.07 3.14 -5.36
C TYR A 115 1.66 4.52 -5.06
N ASN A 116 0.91 5.33 -4.30
CA ASN A 116 1.25 6.73 -4.07
C ASN A 116 1.54 6.97 -2.60
N ILE A 117 2.70 7.50 -2.29
CA ILE A 117 3.04 7.97 -0.95
C ILE A 117 2.41 9.35 -0.77
N LEU A 118 1.41 9.47 0.11
CA LEU A 118 0.65 10.71 0.36
C LEU A 118 1.26 11.54 1.48
N ASP A 119 1.85 10.86 2.46
CA ASP A 119 2.55 11.47 3.57
C ASP A 119 3.59 10.48 4.12
N ILE A 120 4.68 11.00 4.65
CA ILE A 120 5.72 10.23 5.31
C ILE A 120 6.42 11.14 6.34
N ASP A 121 6.79 10.60 7.49
CA ASP A 121 7.54 11.36 8.48
C ASP A 121 9.01 11.52 8.07
N GLU A 122 9.70 12.49 8.64
CA GLU A 122 11.10 12.84 8.31
C GLU A 122 12.07 11.68 8.53
N ASN A 123 11.77 10.79 9.47
CA ASN A 123 12.58 9.63 9.82
C ASN A 123 12.18 8.36 9.07
N TYR A 124 11.17 8.42 8.19
CA TYR A 124 10.66 7.28 7.43
C TYR A 124 10.21 6.11 8.33
N GLN A 125 9.56 6.43 9.46
CA GLN A 125 9.01 5.46 10.39
C GLN A 125 7.53 5.18 10.14
N TYR A 126 6.80 6.18 9.56
CA TYR A 126 5.36 6.10 9.32
C TYR A 126 5.05 6.61 7.92
N ALA A 127 4.16 5.93 7.20
CA ALA A 127 3.75 6.33 5.86
C ALA A 127 2.23 6.20 5.66
N LEU A 128 1.65 7.15 4.94
CA LEU A 128 0.29 7.13 4.42
C LEU A 128 0.36 6.83 2.93
N VAL A 129 -0.25 5.75 2.50
CA VAL A 129 -0.14 5.24 1.13
C VAL A 129 -1.52 5.06 0.52
N SER A 130 -1.69 5.36 -0.76
CA SER A 130 -2.91 5.06 -1.50
C SER A 130 -2.62 4.27 -2.77
N GLY A 131 -3.61 3.48 -3.16
CA GLY A 131 -3.65 2.84 -4.48
C GLY A 131 -4.26 3.76 -5.54
N SER A 132 -4.82 3.16 -6.59
CA SER A 132 -5.50 3.90 -7.66
C SER A 132 -6.85 4.42 -7.19
N GLY A 133 -6.91 5.69 -6.80
CA GLY A 133 -8.13 6.38 -6.35
C GLY A 133 -8.48 6.14 -4.87
N MET A 134 -9.71 6.48 -4.49
CA MET A 134 -10.14 6.62 -3.10
C MET A 134 -10.55 5.31 -2.40
N GLY A 135 -10.50 4.18 -3.09
CA GLY A 135 -10.89 2.87 -2.52
C GLY A 135 -9.76 2.15 -1.78
N TYR A 136 -8.54 2.66 -1.83
CA TYR A 136 -7.37 2.01 -1.24
C TYR A 136 -6.55 3.04 -0.47
N LEU A 137 -6.38 2.78 0.80
CA LEU A 137 -5.58 3.59 1.71
C LEU A 137 -4.98 2.67 2.75
N TRP A 138 -3.69 2.82 3.02
CA TRP A 138 -2.94 2.09 4.02
C TRP A 138 -2.18 3.05 4.92
N LEU A 139 -2.17 2.76 6.19
CA LEU A 139 -1.30 3.39 7.18
C LEU A 139 -0.22 2.38 7.52
N LEU A 140 1.03 2.72 7.25
CA LEU A 140 2.19 1.85 7.45
C LEU A 140 3.06 2.37 8.59
N SER A 141 3.64 1.45 9.35
CA SER A 141 4.58 1.74 10.42
C SER A 141 5.75 0.75 10.42
N ARG A 142 6.94 1.20 10.82
CA ARG A 142 8.06 0.29 11.06
C ARG A 142 7.80 -0.64 12.25
N GLU A 143 7.03 -0.14 13.22
CA GLU A 143 6.60 -0.89 14.41
C GLU A 143 5.19 -1.49 14.21
N SER A 144 4.75 -2.33 15.13
CA SER A 144 3.40 -2.93 15.12
C SER A 144 2.29 -1.92 15.50
N SER A 145 2.65 -0.71 15.87
CA SER A 145 1.72 0.36 16.25
C SER A 145 2.16 1.70 15.68
N MET A 146 1.29 2.70 15.81
CA MET A 146 1.56 4.07 15.38
C MET A 146 1.17 5.02 16.52
N PRO A 147 2.02 6.02 16.85
CA PRO A 147 1.68 7.05 17.84
C PRO A 147 0.41 7.82 17.46
N GLU A 148 -0.35 8.24 18.46
CA GLU A 148 -1.63 8.93 18.23
C GLU A 148 -1.45 10.22 17.42
N GLU A 149 -0.38 10.97 17.65
CA GLU A 149 -0.06 12.16 16.88
C GLU A 149 0.06 11.86 15.38
N MET A 150 0.77 10.78 15.02
CA MET A 150 0.92 10.37 13.63
C MET A 150 -0.39 9.86 13.02
N LYS A 151 -1.20 9.13 13.82
CA LYS A 151 -2.54 8.72 13.37
C LYS A 151 -3.38 9.94 13.02
N GLN A 152 -3.45 10.93 13.91
CA GLN A 152 -4.23 12.15 13.68
C GLN A 152 -3.74 12.94 12.47
N ARG A 153 -2.42 13.05 12.27
CA ARG A 153 -1.82 13.69 11.08
C ARG A 153 -2.29 12.99 9.81
N PHE A 154 -2.21 11.67 9.75
CA PHE A 154 -2.57 10.91 8.56
C PHE A 154 -4.09 10.89 8.32
N LEU A 155 -4.89 10.79 9.38
CA LEU A 155 -6.35 10.86 9.28
C LEU A 155 -6.81 12.24 8.78
N HIS A 156 -6.19 13.32 9.24
CA HIS A 156 -6.46 14.67 8.75
C HIS A 156 -6.15 14.78 7.26
N LYS A 157 -4.94 14.39 6.85
CA LYS A 157 -4.53 14.37 5.43
C LYS A 157 -5.47 13.55 4.55
N ALA A 158 -5.84 12.35 5.01
CA ALA A 158 -6.77 11.47 4.28
C ALA A 158 -8.15 12.11 4.14
N THR A 159 -8.65 12.77 5.21
CA THR A 159 -9.94 13.48 5.19
C THR A 159 -9.93 14.63 4.20
N GLU A 160 -8.89 15.46 4.19
CA GLU A 160 -8.74 16.57 3.24
C GLU A 160 -8.75 16.09 1.78
N LEU A 161 -8.17 14.92 1.52
CA LEU A 161 -8.17 14.29 0.20
C LEU A 161 -9.53 13.67 -0.16
N GLY A 162 -10.40 13.44 0.84
CA GLY A 162 -11.75 12.91 0.67
C GLY A 162 -11.85 11.39 0.82
N PHE A 163 -10.93 10.74 1.52
CA PHE A 163 -11.05 9.33 1.91
C PHE A 163 -12.11 9.15 3.00
N GLU A 164 -12.84 8.03 2.96
CA GLU A 164 -13.82 7.66 3.99
C GLU A 164 -13.15 7.02 5.21
N ILE A 165 -12.45 7.84 6.01
CA ILE A 165 -11.64 7.36 7.16
C ILE A 165 -12.46 6.63 8.23
N SER A 166 -13.77 6.86 8.30
CA SER A 166 -14.68 6.14 9.22
C SER A 166 -14.78 4.64 8.93
N LYS A 167 -14.33 4.21 7.75
CA LYS A 167 -14.28 2.81 7.33
C LYS A 167 -12.94 2.14 7.59
N LEU A 168 -11.94 2.86 8.11
CA LEU A 168 -10.63 2.27 8.37
C LEU A 168 -10.73 1.09 9.34
N GLU A 169 -10.13 -0.02 8.95
CA GLU A 169 -9.90 -1.18 9.80
C GLU A 169 -8.50 -1.07 10.41
N TRP A 170 -8.44 -1.08 11.75
CA TRP A 170 -7.19 -1.06 12.50
C TRP A 170 -6.74 -2.49 12.79
N MET A 171 -5.44 -2.74 12.64
CA MET A 171 -4.86 -4.05 12.87
C MET A 171 -4.46 -4.22 14.33
N ASP A 172 -4.80 -5.39 14.89
CA ASP A 172 -4.34 -5.85 16.20
C ASP A 172 -3.17 -6.82 15.97
N TYR A 173 -1.99 -6.51 16.50
CA TYR A 173 -0.77 -7.31 16.41
C TYR A 173 -0.48 -8.05 17.69
#